data_0c86409485d90c8648823a3a3130b1ca
#
_entry.id   0c86409485d90c8648823a3a3130b1ca
#
_cell.length_a   1.000
_cell.length_b   1.000
_cell.length_c   1.000
_cell.angle_alpha   90.00
_cell.angle_beta   90.00
_cell.angle_gamma   90.00
#
_symmetry.space_group_name_H-M   'P 1'
#
loop_
_entity.id
_entity.type
_entity.pdbx_description
1 polymer ?
#
loop_
_entity_poly.entity_id
_entity_poly.type
_entity_poly.pdbx_seq_one_letter_code
_entity_poly.pdbx_strand_id
1 'polypeptide(L)'
;NLTDSADDIAQKIKRAKTDSEPLPSEVAGLAGRLEAKNLVGIFAGLSGRSQADILSEFGGQGFGVFKPALAELAVSQIAPISAEMNKLLTQEDEIDVVLEKGAAQAQAIAAPILAEVKKLVGFVL
;
A
#
# COMPACT_ATOMS: atom_id res chain seq x y z
N ASN A 1 -1.66 -4.66 -7.32
CA ASN A 1 -0.19 -4.60 -7.26
C ASN A 1 0.26 -3.15 -7.46
N LEU A 2 1.43 -2.81 -6.92
CA LEU A 2 2.00 -1.46 -7.12
C LEU A 2 2.47 -1.20 -8.55
N THR A 3 2.56 -2.23 -9.37
CA THR A 3 2.88 -2.12 -10.81
C THR A 3 1.64 -2.00 -11.70
N ASP A 4 0.44 -2.07 -11.12
CA ASP A 4 -0.80 -1.96 -11.89
C ASP A 4 -0.96 -0.55 -12.48
N SER A 5 -1.49 -0.48 -13.70
CA SER A 5 -1.89 0.80 -14.29
C SER A 5 -3.11 1.40 -13.56
N ALA A 6 -3.36 2.70 -13.77
CA ALA A 6 -4.55 3.37 -13.24
C ALA A 6 -5.85 2.65 -13.65
N ASP A 7 -5.92 2.19 -14.91
CA ASP A 7 -7.06 1.46 -15.43
C ASP A 7 -7.21 0.09 -14.76
N ASP A 8 -6.11 -0.63 -14.52
CA ASP A 8 -6.13 -1.93 -13.83
C ASP A 8 -6.62 -1.77 -12.39
N ILE A 9 -6.16 -0.74 -11.68
CA ILE A 9 -6.60 -0.44 -10.32
C ILE A 9 -8.12 -0.19 -10.31
N ALA A 10 -8.59 0.70 -11.17
CA ALA A 10 -10.02 1.04 -11.27
C ALA A 10 -10.87 -0.19 -11.62
N GLN A 11 -10.44 -1.02 -12.59
CA GLN A 11 -11.15 -2.23 -12.97
C GLN A 11 -11.18 -3.28 -11.85
N LYS A 12 -10.10 -3.48 -11.12
CA LYS A 12 -10.05 -4.41 -9.98
C LYS A 12 -11.05 -4.02 -8.90
N ILE A 13 -11.14 -2.73 -8.57
CA ILE A 13 -12.11 -2.23 -7.60
C ILE A 13 -13.55 -2.41 -8.12
N LYS A 14 -13.81 -2.05 -9.37
CA LYS A 14 -15.13 -2.20 -9.99
C LYS A 14 -15.61 -3.64 -9.98
N ARG A 15 -14.71 -4.61 -10.25
CA ARG A 15 -15.00 -6.06 -10.28
C ARG A 15 -14.95 -6.73 -8.90
N ALA A 16 -14.52 -6.04 -7.85
CA ALA A 16 -14.47 -6.59 -6.51
C ALA A 16 -15.85 -7.14 -6.11
N LYS A 17 -15.87 -8.35 -5.55
CA LYS A 17 -17.11 -8.99 -5.10
C LYS A 17 -17.74 -8.18 -4.00
N THR A 18 -19.05 -8.01 -4.03
CA THR A 18 -19.87 -7.38 -2.99
C THR A 18 -21.23 -8.04 -2.95
N ASP A 19 -21.90 -7.94 -1.81
CA ASP A 19 -23.30 -8.30 -1.69
C ASP A 19 -24.20 -7.24 -2.39
N SER A 20 -25.51 -7.47 -2.40
CA SER A 20 -26.50 -6.60 -3.04
C SER A 20 -27.08 -5.52 -2.11
N GLU A 21 -26.76 -5.61 -0.80
CA GLU A 21 -27.30 -4.70 0.20
C GLU A 21 -26.58 -3.35 0.16
N PRO A 22 -27.27 -2.24 0.43
CA PRO A 22 -26.64 -0.93 0.61
C PRO A 22 -25.60 -0.96 1.74
N LEU A 23 -24.65 -0.03 1.70
CA LEU A 23 -23.71 0.14 2.80
C LEU A 23 -24.45 0.51 4.09
N PRO A 24 -24.08 -0.05 5.24
CA PRO A 24 -24.67 0.35 6.52
C PRO A 24 -24.21 1.76 6.89
N SER A 25 -25.00 2.45 7.70
CA SER A 25 -24.65 3.79 8.22
C SER A 25 -23.71 3.75 9.42
N GLU A 26 -23.52 2.58 10.02
CA GLU A 26 -22.69 2.38 11.22
C GLU A 26 -21.74 1.21 11.07
N VAL A 27 -20.60 1.28 11.76
CA VAL A 27 -19.55 0.25 11.72
C VAL A 27 -20.07 -1.13 12.16
N ALA A 28 -20.99 -1.17 13.12
CA ALA A 28 -21.61 -2.41 13.59
C ALA A 28 -22.34 -3.16 12.45
N GLY A 29 -22.91 -2.45 11.49
CA GLY A 29 -23.59 -3.04 10.34
C GLY A 29 -22.65 -3.74 9.33
N LEU A 30 -21.35 -3.58 9.47
CA LEU A 30 -20.35 -4.33 8.69
C LEU A 30 -20.08 -5.74 9.26
N ALA A 31 -20.65 -6.07 10.43
CA ALA A 31 -20.51 -7.42 11.00
C ALA A 31 -21.12 -8.47 10.07
N GLY A 32 -20.34 -9.50 9.72
CA GLY A 32 -20.76 -10.55 8.78
C GLY A 32 -20.70 -10.17 7.28
N ARG A 33 -20.40 -8.92 6.94
CA ARG A 33 -20.27 -8.43 5.55
C ARG A 33 -18.81 -8.19 5.20
N LEU A 34 -18.06 -9.28 5.05
CA LEU A 34 -16.59 -9.24 4.92
C LEU A 34 -16.11 -8.41 3.73
N GLU A 35 -16.77 -8.50 2.58
CA GLU A 35 -16.43 -7.76 1.38
C GLU A 35 -16.67 -6.25 1.55
N ALA A 36 -17.81 -5.86 2.11
CA ALA A 36 -18.12 -4.47 2.44
C ALA A 36 -17.11 -3.89 3.44
N LYS A 37 -16.85 -4.64 4.53
CA LYS A 37 -15.86 -4.25 5.54
C LYS A 37 -14.48 -4.06 4.95
N ASN A 38 -14.06 -4.95 4.04
CA ASN A 38 -12.77 -4.84 3.37
C ASN A 38 -12.68 -3.57 2.51
N LEU A 39 -13.68 -3.31 1.68
CA LEU A 39 -13.67 -2.12 0.80
C LEU A 39 -13.74 -0.80 1.58
N VAL A 40 -14.54 -0.74 2.66
CA VAL A 40 -14.58 0.42 3.57
C VAL A 40 -13.23 0.57 4.30
N GLY A 41 -12.60 -0.54 4.68
CA GLY A 41 -11.25 -0.53 5.27
C GLY A 41 -10.19 0.00 4.33
N ILE A 42 -10.23 -0.39 3.03
CA ILE A 42 -9.34 0.14 2.01
C ILE A 42 -9.55 1.65 1.83
N PHE A 43 -10.81 2.09 1.76
CA PHE A 43 -11.12 3.52 1.65
C PHE A 43 -10.56 4.30 2.85
N ALA A 44 -10.77 3.78 4.06
CA ALA A 44 -10.24 4.37 5.29
C ALA A 44 -8.71 4.49 5.28
N GLY A 45 -8.02 3.40 4.91
CA GLY A 45 -6.56 3.39 4.82
C GLY A 45 -5.99 4.38 3.79
N LEU A 46 -6.64 4.50 2.63
CA LEU A 46 -6.19 5.41 1.56
C LEU A 46 -6.52 6.88 1.84
N SER A 47 -7.65 7.16 2.48
CA SER A 47 -8.11 8.52 2.76
C SER A 47 -7.60 9.10 4.08
N GLY A 48 -7.09 8.26 4.98
CA GLY A 48 -6.77 8.66 6.36
C GLY A 48 -7.99 8.94 7.24
N ARG A 49 -9.21 8.62 6.77
CA ARG A 49 -10.48 8.85 7.48
C ARG A 49 -10.89 7.60 8.27
N SER A 50 -11.72 7.79 9.28
CA SER A 50 -12.29 6.65 10.00
C SER A 50 -13.36 5.92 9.18
N GLN A 51 -13.57 4.62 9.45
CA GLN A 51 -14.67 3.87 8.83
C GLN A 51 -16.03 4.50 9.15
N ALA A 52 -16.20 5.08 10.34
CA ALA A 52 -17.42 5.76 10.73
C ALA A 52 -17.73 6.99 9.85
N ASP A 53 -16.71 7.81 9.54
CA ASP A 53 -16.89 8.97 8.65
C ASP A 53 -17.28 8.54 7.23
N ILE A 54 -16.68 7.47 6.73
CA ILE A 54 -16.98 6.92 5.41
C ILE A 54 -18.42 6.38 5.37
N LEU A 55 -18.83 5.66 6.41
CA LEU A 55 -20.19 5.13 6.49
C LEU A 55 -21.23 6.23 6.74
N SER A 56 -20.85 7.33 7.38
CA SER A 56 -21.72 8.52 7.48
C SER A 56 -21.96 9.15 6.11
N GLU A 57 -20.99 9.12 5.22
CA GLU A 57 -21.10 9.70 3.87
C GLU A 57 -21.80 8.76 2.89
N PHE A 58 -21.45 7.48 2.89
CA PHE A 58 -21.92 6.49 1.91
C PHE A 58 -23.02 5.56 2.45
N GLY A 59 -23.39 5.66 3.72
CA GLY A 59 -24.43 4.83 4.34
C GLY A 59 -25.76 4.95 3.62
N GLY A 60 -26.42 3.80 3.41
CA GLY A 60 -27.64 3.70 2.63
C GLY A 60 -27.45 3.71 1.12
N GLN A 61 -26.24 3.99 0.62
CA GLN A 61 -25.94 3.98 -0.81
C GLN A 61 -25.47 2.58 -1.25
N GLY A 62 -25.76 2.25 -2.51
CA GLY A 62 -25.31 1.00 -3.12
C GLY A 62 -23.85 1.07 -3.56
N PHE A 63 -23.25 -0.10 -3.79
CA PHE A 63 -21.87 -0.21 -4.28
C PHE A 63 -21.65 0.40 -5.68
N GLY A 64 -22.71 0.66 -6.43
CA GLY A 64 -22.62 1.42 -7.69
C GLY A 64 -22.14 2.85 -7.54
N VAL A 65 -22.32 3.46 -6.37
CA VAL A 65 -21.81 4.81 -6.03
C VAL A 65 -20.47 4.69 -5.30
N PHE A 66 -20.37 3.79 -4.35
CA PHE A 66 -19.19 3.64 -3.49
C PHE A 66 -17.93 3.18 -4.24
N LYS A 67 -18.06 2.17 -5.11
CA LYS A 67 -16.90 1.64 -5.86
C LYS A 67 -16.24 2.65 -6.80
N PRO A 68 -16.97 3.46 -7.57
CA PRO A 68 -16.37 4.54 -8.33
C PRO A 68 -15.58 5.54 -7.48
N ALA A 69 -16.14 5.97 -6.34
CA ALA A 69 -15.45 6.88 -5.43
C ALA A 69 -14.16 6.24 -4.84
N LEU A 70 -14.23 4.96 -4.45
CA LEU A 70 -13.05 4.20 -4.00
C LEU A 70 -12.03 4.05 -5.12
N ALA A 71 -12.46 3.80 -6.36
CA ALA A 71 -11.55 3.66 -7.50
C ALA A 71 -10.81 4.97 -7.80
N GLU A 72 -11.51 6.10 -7.78
CA GLU A 72 -10.92 7.42 -7.96
C GLU A 72 -9.88 7.72 -6.87
N LEU A 73 -10.22 7.50 -5.61
CA LEU A 73 -9.30 7.64 -4.49
C LEU A 73 -8.08 6.74 -4.64
N ALA A 74 -8.29 5.45 -4.95
CA ALA A 74 -7.20 4.51 -5.09
C ALA A 74 -6.26 4.87 -6.26
N VAL A 75 -6.80 5.29 -7.39
CA VAL A 75 -6.00 5.75 -8.52
C VAL A 75 -5.19 6.99 -8.14
N SER A 76 -5.81 7.97 -7.48
CA SER A 76 -5.10 9.20 -7.08
C SER A 76 -3.93 8.95 -6.12
N GLN A 77 -4.06 7.96 -5.23
CA GLN A 77 -3.02 7.64 -4.24
C GLN A 77 -1.97 6.66 -4.76
N ILE A 78 -2.36 5.69 -5.58
CA ILE A 78 -1.47 4.59 -5.98
C ILE A 78 -0.80 4.85 -7.34
N ALA A 79 -1.46 5.50 -8.30
CA ALA A 79 -0.89 5.72 -9.62
C ALA A 79 0.46 6.46 -9.62
N PRO A 80 0.70 7.49 -8.79
CA PRO A 80 2.02 8.11 -8.68
C PRO A 80 3.12 7.14 -8.22
N ILE A 81 2.79 6.24 -7.26
CA ILE A 81 3.70 5.21 -6.77
C ILE A 81 3.99 4.19 -7.88
N SER A 82 2.95 3.75 -8.59
CA SER A 82 3.08 2.83 -9.73
C SER A 82 3.95 3.42 -10.83
N ALA A 83 3.81 4.70 -11.13
CA ALA A 83 4.60 5.39 -12.15
C ALA A 83 6.09 5.41 -11.77
N GLU A 84 6.42 5.76 -10.53
CA GLU A 84 7.81 5.77 -10.05
C GLU A 84 8.40 4.36 -9.98
N MET A 85 7.62 3.38 -9.51
CA MET A 85 8.04 1.98 -9.48
C MET A 85 8.35 1.45 -10.89
N ASN A 86 7.48 1.71 -11.87
CA ASN A 86 7.71 1.30 -13.24
C ASN A 86 8.92 2.00 -13.88
N LYS A 87 9.16 3.28 -13.54
CA LYS A 87 10.36 4.01 -13.94
C LYS A 87 11.61 3.32 -13.41
N LEU A 88 11.67 3.03 -12.11
CA LEU A 88 12.80 2.34 -11.48
C LEU A 88 13.04 0.93 -12.06
N LEU A 89 11.98 0.21 -12.41
CA LEU A 89 12.09 -1.11 -13.06
C LEU A 89 12.73 -1.05 -14.46
N THR A 90 12.70 0.11 -15.11
CA THR A 90 13.34 0.33 -16.41
C THR A 90 14.73 0.99 -16.31
N GLN A 91 15.12 1.43 -15.11
CA GLN A 91 16.36 2.16 -14.82
C GLN A 91 17.15 1.41 -13.73
N GLU A 92 17.62 0.21 -14.05
CA GLU A 92 18.35 -0.65 -13.10
C GLU A 92 19.60 0.04 -12.53
N ASP A 93 20.28 0.86 -13.32
CA ASP A 93 21.47 1.62 -12.88
C ASP A 93 21.18 2.55 -11.68
N GLU A 94 19.98 3.12 -11.59
CA GLU A 94 19.60 3.98 -10.46
C GLU A 94 19.45 3.15 -9.17
N ILE A 95 18.98 1.91 -9.30
CA ILE A 95 18.85 0.97 -8.17
C ILE A 95 20.23 0.56 -7.68
N ASP A 96 21.16 0.27 -8.58
CA ASP A 96 22.52 -0.10 -8.24
C ASP A 96 23.24 1.02 -7.46
N VAL A 97 23.08 2.26 -7.86
CA VAL A 97 23.64 3.41 -7.11
C VAL A 97 23.10 3.49 -5.69
N VAL A 98 21.81 3.24 -5.48
CA VAL A 98 21.19 3.23 -4.15
C VAL A 98 21.73 2.07 -3.31
N LEU A 99 21.86 0.89 -3.91
CA LEU A 99 22.40 -0.30 -3.24
C LEU A 99 23.88 -0.14 -2.86
N GLU A 100 24.71 0.39 -3.75
CA GLU A 100 26.12 0.67 -3.47
C GLU A 100 26.29 1.67 -2.32
N LYS A 101 25.52 2.75 -2.33
CA LYS A 101 25.52 3.72 -1.25
C LYS A 101 25.08 3.11 0.08
N GLY A 102 24.05 2.30 0.07
CA GLY A 102 23.56 1.58 1.25
C GLY A 102 24.59 0.58 1.78
N ALA A 103 25.23 -0.18 0.89
CA ALA A 103 26.28 -1.12 1.23
C ALA A 103 27.51 -0.42 1.88
N ALA A 104 27.95 0.71 1.30
CA ALA A 104 29.05 1.49 1.85
C ALA A 104 28.73 2.02 3.26
N GLN A 105 27.52 2.51 3.49
CA GLN A 105 27.07 2.97 4.81
C GLN A 105 27.03 1.81 5.84
N ALA A 106 26.47 0.68 5.47
CA ALA A 106 26.41 -0.50 6.32
C ALA A 106 27.81 -1.02 6.66
N GLN A 107 28.71 -1.06 5.68
CA GLN A 107 30.10 -1.49 5.86
C GLN A 107 30.87 -0.55 6.79
N ALA A 108 30.68 0.75 6.68
CA ALA A 108 31.33 1.73 7.55
C ALA A 108 30.95 1.55 9.03
N ILE A 109 29.73 1.09 9.31
CA ILE A 109 29.25 0.79 10.67
C ILE A 109 29.76 -0.58 11.14
N ALA A 110 29.67 -1.61 10.28
CA ALA A 110 29.95 -2.99 10.65
C ALA A 110 31.46 -3.33 10.71
N ALA A 111 32.27 -2.74 9.83
CA ALA A 111 33.70 -3.10 9.74
C ALA A 111 34.50 -2.84 11.04
N PRO A 112 34.36 -1.70 11.75
CA PRO A 112 35.06 -1.49 13.01
C PRO A 112 34.67 -2.54 14.06
N ILE A 113 33.38 -2.83 14.18
CA ILE A 113 32.86 -3.81 15.16
C ILE A 113 33.40 -5.19 14.85
N LEU A 114 33.37 -5.59 13.57
CA LEU A 114 33.91 -6.88 13.14
C LEU A 114 35.43 -6.99 13.41
N ALA A 115 36.18 -5.92 13.20
CA ALA A 115 37.61 -5.88 13.48
C ALA A 115 37.89 -6.08 14.96
N GLU A 116 37.13 -5.46 15.86
CA GLU A 116 37.24 -5.67 17.30
C GLU A 116 36.91 -7.10 17.71
N VAL A 117 35.83 -7.66 17.18
CA VAL A 117 35.47 -9.06 17.46
C VAL A 117 36.57 -9.99 17.01
N LYS A 118 37.12 -9.82 15.81
CA LYS A 118 38.24 -10.65 15.30
C LYS A 118 39.47 -10.57 16.21
N LYS A 119 39.81 -9.41 16.71
CA LYS A 119 40.91 -9.26 17.69
C LYS A 119 40.64 -10.02 18.98
N LEU A 120 39.44 -9.92 19.54
CA LEU A 120 39.04 -10.59 20.78
C LEU A 120 39.10 -12.12 20.68
N VAL A 121 38.74 -12.69 19.53
CA VAL A 121 38.77 -14.16 19.30
C VAL A 121 40.11 -14.66 18.73
N GLY A 122 41.11 -13.78 18.57
CA GLY A 122 42.47 -14.17 18.16
C GLY A 122 42.64 -14.39 16.65
N PHE A 123 41.75 -13.89 15.80
CA PHE A 123 41.98 -13.87 14.36
C PHE A 123 43.05 -12.81 14.01
N VAL A 124 44.02 -13.24 13.22
CA VAL A 124 44.98 -12.33 12.60
C VAL A 124 44.29 -11.53 11.52
N LEU A 125 44.39 -10.21 11.56
CA LEU A 125 43.83 -9.28 10.58
C LEU A 125 44.77 -9.10 9.40
#